data_9aace09df243c45d6b0e6a38345d471c
#
_entry.id   9aace09df243c45d6b0e6a38345d471c
#
_cell.length_a   1.000
_cell.length_b   1.000
_cell.length_c   1.000
_cell.angle_alpha   90.00
_cell.angle_beta   90.00
_cell.angle_gamma   90.00
#
_symmetry.space_group_name_H-M   'P 1'
#
loop_
_entity.id
_entity.type
_entity.pdbx_description
1 polymer ?
#
loop_
_entity_poly.entity_id
_entity_poly.type
_entity_poly.pdbx_seq_one_letter_code
_entity_poly.pdbx_strand_id
1 'polypeptide(L)'
;MAKKTETIIDSVEALQERLKQMRAAQAEFATFTQEQVDKIFYEAAMAANKQRIPLAKMAVEETGMGVIEDKVIKNHYASEYIYNKYKDMKTCGVVEDDAAFGYKKVAEPMGIVAAVI
;
A
#
# COMPACT_ATOMS: atom_id res chain seq x y z
N MET A 1 17.87 16.55 -7.40
CA MET A 1 16.74 15.61 -7.57
C MET A 1 15.95 16.08 -8.77
N ALA A 2 15.94 15.33 -9.87
CA ALA A 2 15.15 15.66 -11.06
C ALA A 2 13.66 15.57 -10.68
N LYS A 3 12.89 16.65 -10.89
CA LYS A 3 11.43 16.61 -10.84
C LYS A 3 10.96 15.58 -11.88
N LYS A 4 10.49 14.42 -11.45
CA LYS A 4 9.73 13.52 -12.32
C LYS A 4 8.50 14.30 -12.76
N THR A 5 8.46 14.68 -14.03
CA THR A 5 7.26 15.28 -14.63
C THR A 5 6.17 14.21 -14.52
N GLU A 6 5.15 14.46 -13.72
CA GLU A 6 4.00 13.57 -13.64
C GLU A 6 3.35 13.56 -15.03
N THR A 7 3.33 12.40 -15.64
CA THR A 7 2.66 12.20 -16.92
C THR A 7 1.16 12.17 -16.66
N ILE A 8 0.46 13.21 -17.09
CA ILE A 8 -1.01 13.26 -17.02
C ILE A 8 -1.56 12.14 -17.89
N ILE A 9 -2.45 11.33 -17.35
CA ILE A 9 -3.13 10.25 -18.07
C ILE A 9 -4.50 10.79 -18.47
N ASP A 10 -4.61 11.29 -19.68
CA ASP A 10 -5.80 11.95 -20.23
C ASP A 10 -6.40 11.24 -21.46
N SER A 11 -5.84 10.08 -21.82
CA SER A 11 -6.30 9.26 -22.93
C SER A 11 -6.27 7.77 -22.61
N VAL A 12 -7.01 6.98 -23.37
CA VAL A 12 -7.03 5.51 -23.23
C VAL A 12 -5.66 4.92 -23.53
N GLU A 13 -4.97 5.44 -24.54
CA GLU A 13 -3.64 5.01 -24.96
C GLU A 13 -2.60 5.26 -23.84
N ALA A 14 -2.63 6.45 -23.23
CA ALA A 14 -1.75 6.78 -22.09
C ALA A 14 -2.04 5.86 -20.88
N LEU A 15 -3.30 5.55 -20.62
CA LEU A 15 -3.69 4.61 -19.56
C LEU A 15 -3.18 3.19 -19.85
N GLN A 16 -3.34 2.71 -21.09
CA GLN A 16 -2.85 1.38 -21.49
C GLN A 16 -1.33 1.26 -21.35
N GLU A 17 -0.58 2.27 -21.76
CA GLU A 17 0.88 2.27 -21.57
C GLU A 17 1.26 2.29 -20.09
N ARG A 18 0.56 3.06 -19.26
CA ARG A 18 0.77 3.05 -17.80
C ARG A 18 0.46 1.68 -17.18
N LEU A 19 -0.63 1.05 -17.57
CA LEU A 19 -0.99 -0.30 -17.10
C LEU A 19 0.06 -1.34 -17.51
N LYS A 20 0.67 -1.22 -18.68
CA LYS A 20 1.76 -2.10 -19.11
C LYS A 20 2.99 -1.95 -18.21
N GLN A 21 3.37 -0.71 -17.86
CA GLN A 21 4.46 -0.44 -16.92
C GLN A 21 4.14 -0.99 -15.53
N MET A 22 2.91 -0.81 -15.05
CA MET A 22 2.47 -1.33 -13.74
C MET A 22 2.47 -2.86 -13.71
N ARG A 23 2.09 -3.53 -14.80
CA ARG A 23 2.17 -5.00 -14.89
C ARG A 23 3.61 -5.51 -14.81
N ALA A 24 4.56 -4.82 -15.45
CA ALA A 24 5.97 -5.17 -15.35
C ALA A 24 6.49 -5.02 -13.90
N ALA A 25 6.16 -3.90 -13.24
CA ALA A 25 6.52 -3.67 -11.83
C ALA A 25 5.84 -4.70 -10.89
N GLN A 26 4.59 -5.07 -11.16
CA GLN A 26 3.87 -6.06 -10.38
C GLN A 26 4.46 -7.48 -10.55
N ALA A 27 4.91 -7.81 -11.75
CA ALA A 27 5.61 -9.09 -11.98
C ALA A 27 6.93 -9.17 -11.22
N GLU A 28 7.68 -8.06 -11.13
CA GLU A 28 8.88 -7.96 -10.29
C GLU A 28 8.52 -8.08 -8.80
N PHE A 29 7.52 -7.33 -8.33
CA PHE A 29 7.05 -7.39 -6.94
C PHE A 29 6.60 -8.80 -6.52
N ALA A 30 5.99 -9.55 -7.42
CA ALA A 30 5.55 -10.93 -7.16
C ALA A 30 6.72 -11.90 -6.82
N THR A 31 7.96 -11.52 -7.13
CA THR A 31 9.15 -12.31 -6.80
C THR A 31 9.77 -11.95 -5.44
N PHE A 32 9.23 -10.95 -4.75
CA PHE A 32 9.81 -10.45 -3.50
C PHE A 32 9.65 -11.46 -2.36
N THR A 33 10.69 -11.51 -1.51
CA THR A 33 10.67 -12.31 -0.29
C THR A 33 9.82 -11.66 0.79
N GLN A 34 9.44 -12.43 1.82
CA GLN A 34 8.75 -11.89 2.99
C GLN A 34 9.51 -10.72 3.62
N GLU A 35 10.82 -10.83 3.78
CA GLU A 35 11.66 -9.77 4.36
C GLU A 35 11.61 -8.47 3.54
N GLN A 36 11.61 -8.58 2.20
CA GLN A 36 11.49 -7.41 1.33
C GLN A 36 10.12 -6.76 1.45
N VAL A 37 9.06 -7.56 1.51
CA VAL A 37 7.68 -7.08 1.69
C VAL A 37 7.49 -6.44 3.06
N ASP A 38 8.01 -7.04 4.13
CA ASP A 38 7.96 -6.50 5.49
C ASP A 38 8.66 -5.15 5.59
N LYS A 39 9.82 -5.01 4.94
CA LYS A 39 10.51 -3.73 4.85
C LYS A 39 9.69 -2.65 4.14
N ILE A 40 9.05 -3.00 3.02
CA ILE A 40 8.17 -2.07 2.29
C ILE A 40 7.00 -1.66 3.19
N PHE A 41 6.37 -2.61 3.87
CA PHE A 41 5.27 -2.33 4.79
C PHE A 41 5.68 -1.39 5.92
N TYR A 42 6.83 -1.63 6.55
CA TYR A 42 7.39 -0.76 7.57
C TYR A 42 7.62 0.66 7.06
N GLU A 43 8.37 0.81 5.97
CA GLU A 43 8.73 2.12 5.42
C GLU A 43 7.50 2.92 5.00
N ALA A 44 6.53 2.28 4.36
CA ALA A 44 5.28 2.91 3.96
C ALA A 44 4.45 3.37 5.18
N ALA A 45 4.28 2.49 6.18
CA ALA A 45 3.54 2.80 7.38
C ALA A 45 4.18 3.94 8.19
N MET A 46 5.51 3.92 8.36
CA MET A 46 6.22 4.96 9.10
C MET A 46 6.25 6.29 8.35
N ALA A 47 6.39 6.28 7.03
CA ALA A 47 6.29 7.50 6.21
C ALA A 47 4.89 8.14 6.34
N ALA A 48 3.83 7.35 6.26
CA ALA A 48 2.46 7.82 6.43
C ALA A 48 2.23 8.36 7.86
N ASN A 49 2.68 7.64 8.89
CA ASN A 49 2.55 8.09 10.28
C ASN A 49 3.30 9.39 10.57
N LYS A 50 4.48 9.56 10.00
CA LYS A 50 5.25 10.80 10.11
C LYS A 50 4.49 12.01 9.55
N GLN A 51 3.68 11.79 8.52
CA GLN A 51 2.87 12.83 7.87
C GLN A 51 1.44 12.95 8.41
N ARG A 52 1.08 12.22 9.49
CA ARG A 52 -0.30 12.16 10.01
C ARG A 52 -0.91 13.51 10.34
N ILE A 53 -0.11 14.44 10.87
CA ILE A 53 -0.58 15.79 11.25
C ILE A 53 -0.72 16.70 10.01
N PRO A 54 0.30 16.89 9.15
CA PRO A 54 0.15 17.66 7.93
C PRO A 54 -1.00 17.15 7.05
N LEU A 55 -1.13 15.85 6.84
CA LEU A 55 -2.19 15.27 6.02
C LEU A 55 -3.59 15.50 6.62
N ALA A 56 -3.73 15.45 7.95
CA ALA A 56 -5.00 15.75 8.60
C ALA A 56 -5.43 17.21 8.39
N LYS A 57 -4.49 18.16 8.49
CA LYS A 57 -4.75 19.58 8.21
C LYS A 57 -5.16 19.81 6.76
N MET A 58 -4.39 19.28 5.82
CA MET A 58 -4.69 19.40 4.38
C MET A 58 -6.07 18.82 4.05
N ALA A 59 -6.42 17.65 4.60
CA ALA A 59 -7.70 17.02 4.33
C ALA A 59 -8.90 17.82 4.86
N VAL A 60 -8.78 18.48 6.02
CA VAL A 60 -9.84 19.39 6.53
C VAL A 60 -9.92 20.65 5.70
N GLU A 61 -8.79 21.24 5.35
CA GLU A 61 -8.70 22.43 4.53
C GLU A 61 -9.30 22.23 3.14
N GLU A 62 -8.99 21.12 2.49
CA GLU A 62 -9.46 20.77 1.14
C GLU A 62 -10.95 20.42 1.11
N THR A 63 -11.43 19.65 2.08
CA THR A 63 -12.78 19.08 2.04
C THR A 63 -13.80 19.83 2.89
N GLY A 64 -13.35 20.62 3.86
CA GLY A 64 -14.21 21.23 4.88
C GLY A 64 -14.88 20.21 5.81
N MET A 65 -14.46 18.93 5.78
CA MET A 65 -15.10 17.84 6.52
C MET A 65 -14.25 17.33 7.67
N GLY A 66 -14.89 17.16 8.83
CA GLY A 66 -14.30 16.55 10.01
C GLY A 66 -13.43 17.52 10.82
N VAL A 67 -12.77 16.99 11.84
CA VAL A 67 -11.94 17.70 12.80
C VAL A 67 -10.50 17.25 12.65
N ILE A 68 -9.54 18.15 12.72
CA ILE A 68 -8.11 17.88 12.51
C ILE A 68 -7.63 16.81 13.49
N GLU A 69 -7.97 16.95 14.78
CA GLU A 69 -7.55 16.08 15.86
C GLU A 69 -8.00 14.62 15.61
N ASP A 70 -9.24 14.43 15.22
CA ASP A 70 -9.79 13.12 14.90
C ASP A 70 -9.13 12.51 13.67
N LYS A 71 -8.84 13.33 12.65
CA LYS A 71 -8.11 12.88 11.46
C LYS A 71 -6.66 12.49 11.77
N VAL A 72 -6.00 13.13 12.73
CA VAL A 72 -4.67 12.74 13.21
C VAL A 72 -4.72 11.36 13.86
N ILE A 73 -5.72 11.11 14.72
CA ILE A 73 -5.93 9.80 15.35
C ILE A 73 -6.22 8.73 14.29
N LYS A 74 -7.10 9.03 13.34
CA LYS A 74 -7.41 8.13 12.22
C LYS A 74 -6.17 7.80 11.38
N ASN A 75 -5.36 8.79 11.04
CA ASN A 75 -4.14 8.59 10.26
C ASN A 75 -3.10 7.75 11.03
N HIS A 76 -2.97 7.98 12.35
CA HIS A 76 -2.12 7.15 13.21
C HIS A 76 -2.61 5.71 13.26
N TYR A 77 -3.92 5.50 13.43
CA TYR A 77 -4.52 4.17 13.42
C TYR A 77 -4.26 3.45 12.09
N ALA A 78 -4.53 4.11 10.96
CA ALA A 78 -4.36 3.53 9.63
C ALA A 78 -2.90 3.24 9.24
N SER A 79 -1.93 3.81 9.93
CA SER A 79 -0.49 3.61 9.68
C SER A 79 0.18 2.77 10.76
N GLU A 80 0.60 3.38 11.86
CA GLU A 80 1.43 2.72 12.87
C GLU A 80 0.69 1.62 13.63
N TYR A 81 -0.59 1.85 13.99
CA TYR A 81 -1.38 0.82 14.69
C TYR A 81 -1.60 -0.41 13.82
N ILE A 82 -1.99 -0.22 12.57
CA ILE A 82 -2.18 -1.33 11.60
C ILE A 82 -0.86 -2.06 11.36
N TYR A 83 0.25 -1.32 11.18
CA TYR A 83 1.57 -1.92 11.07
C TYR A 83 1.89 -2.81 12.27
N ASN A 84 1.78 -2.30 13.50
CA ASN A 84 2.10 -3.05 14.71
C ASN A 84 1.22 -4.31 14.88
N LYS A 85 -0.02 -4.26 14.39
CA LYS A 85 -0.94 -5.40 14.43
C LYS A 85 -0.55 -6.52 13.46
N TYR A 86 -0.03 -6.18 12.29
CA TYR A 86 0.15 -7.14 11.19
C TYR A 86 1.61 -7.38 10.78
N LYS A 87 2.58 -6.70 11.40
CA LYS A 87 4.01 -6.80 11.02
C LYS A 87 4.60 -8.21 11.08
N ASP A 88 4.04 -9.09 11.90
CA ASP A 88 4.52 -10.46 12.06
C ASP A 88 3.69 -11.47 11.24
N MET A 89 2.74 -10.98 10.42
CA MET A 89 1.89 -11.84 9.62
C MET A 89 2.61 -12.32 8.36
N LYS A 90 2.61 -13.62 8.13
CA LYS A 90 3.15 -14.19 6.90
C LYS A 90 2.23 -13.88 5.72
N THR A 91 2.78 -13.22 4.70
CA THR A 91 2.04 -12.72 3.53
C THR A 91 2.62 -13.16 2.19
N CYS A 92 3.69 -13.98 2.19
CA CYS A 92 4.33 -14.47 0.99
C CYS A 92 4.47 -15.99 1.04
N GLY A 93 4.17 -16.66 -0.08
CA GLY A 93 4.33 -18.09 -0.25
C GLY A 93 3.38 -18.91 0.61
N VAL A 94 3.79 -20.12 0.99
CA VAL A 94 2.94 -21.04 1.78
C VAL A 94 2.77 -20.52 3.19
N VAL A 95 1.55 -20.09 3.56
CA VAL A 95 1.20 -19.57 4.88
C VAL A 95 0.65 -20.64 5.82
N GLU A 96 0.08 -21.71 5.25
CA GLU A 96 -0.41 -22.88 5.99
C GLU A 96 -0.25 -24.12 5.13
N ASP A 97 0.19 -25.22 5.75
CA ASP A 97 0.29 -26.54 5.12
C ASP A 97 -0.35 -27.56 6.06
N ASP A 98 -1.54 -28.05 5.72
CA ASP A 98 -2.29 -29.02 6.53
C ASP A 98 -2.26 -30.38 5.83
N ALA A 99 -1.31 -31.22 6.26
CA ALA A 99 -1.15 -32.57 5.73
C ALA A 99 -2.31 -33.51 6.10
N ALA A 100 -3.04 -33.25 7.19
CA ALA A 100 -4.14 -34.08 7.64
C ALA A 100 -5.38 -33.91 6.75
N PHE A 101 -5.63 -32.67 6.34
CA PHE A 101 -6.73 -32.33 5.41
C PHE A 101 -6.27 -32.22 3.95
N GLY A 102 -4.97 -32.32 3.66
CA GLY A 102 -4.42 -32.33 2.31
C GLY A 102 -4.51 -31.00 1.56
N TYR A 103 -4.45 -29.86 2.26
CA TYR A 103 -4.46 -28.56 1.60
C TYR A 103 -3.27 -27.68 2.00
N LYS A 104 -2.97 -26.71 1.14
CA LYS A 104 -2.03 -25.62 1.40
C LYS A 104 -2.71 -24.28 1.14
N LYS A 105 -2.51 -23.30 2.04
CA LYS A 105 -2.83 -21.91 1.76
C LYS A 105 -1.58 -21.20 1.27
N VAL A 106 -1.68 -20.59 0.10
CA VAL A 106 -0.59 -19.82 -0.51
C VAL A 106 -1.01 -18.37 -0.61
N ALA A 107 -0.19 -17.48 -0.06
CA ALA A 107 -0.39 -16.04 -0.21
C ALA A 107 0.30 -15.57 -1.50
N GLU A 108 -0.48 -14.93 -2.37
CA GLU A 108 -0.05 -14.35 -3.62
C GLU A 108 -0.34 -12.85 -3.64
N PRO A 109 0.44 -12.03 -4.35
CA PRO A 109 0.12 -10.62 -4.54
C PRO A 109 -1.25 -10.46 -5.21
N MET A 110 -2.04 -9.49 -4.73
CA MET A 110 -3.37 -9.22 -5.28
C MET A 110 -3.31 -8.71 -6.74
N GLY A 111 -2.19 -8.21 -7.18
CA GLY A 111 -2.01 -7.60 -8.48
C GLY A 111 -2.15 -6.08 -8.46
N ILE A 112 -2.51 -5.50 -9.59
CA ILE A 112 -2.70 -4.05 -9.73
C ILE A 112 -4.03 -3.66 -9.10
N VAL A 113 -4.01 -2.66 -8.21
CA VAL A 113 -5.19 -2.11 -7.57
C VAL A 113 -5.48 -0.72 -8.12
N ALA A 114 -6.71 -0.49 -8.55
CA ALA A 114 -7.21 0.84 -8.89
C ALA A 114 -8.05 1.37 -7.71
N ALA A 115 -7.77 2.58 -7.26
CA ALA A 115 -8.51 3.27 -6.22
C ALA A 115 -9.01 4.63 -6.72
N VAL A 116 -10.24 4.98 -6.35
CA VAL A 116 -10.82 6.30 -6.54
C VAL A 116 -10.88 6.96 -5.16
N ILE A 117 -10.26 8.13 -5.03
CA ILE A 117 -10.12 8.88 -3.78
C ILE A 117 -10.63 10.30 -3.94
#